data_154588e94958c8fef3788718adcd1091
#
_entry.id   154588e94958c8fef3788718adcd1091
#
_cell.length_a   1.000
_cell.length_b   1.000
_cell.length_c   1.000
_cell.angle_alpha   90.00
_cell.angle_beta   90.00
_cell.angle_gamma   90.00
#
_symmetry.space_group_name_H-M   'P 1'
#
loop_
_entity.id
_entity.type
_entity.pdbx_description
1 polymer ?
#
loop_
_entity_poly.entity_id
_entity_poly.type
_entity_poly.pdbx_seq_one_letter_code
_entity_poly.pdbx_strand_id
1 'polypeptide(L)'
;MSEPVRTDPAQEALAALAGRSDVAFREGQREAIEALVDRRERVLVVQRTGWGKSAVYFVATRLRRLADAGPTIIVSPLLALMRDQIAAAQRAGIRAVTMNSANVADWEEVASALARDEVDVLLVSPERLNNPRFRTEQLPDLARRCGLLVVDEAHCVSDWGHDFRPDYRRIKDLLADLPPVFNVTATTETANGR
;
A
#
# COMPACT_ATOMS: atom_id res chain seq x y z
N MET A 1 22.10 -27.79 22.90
CA MET A 1 21.52 -27.52 21.58
C MET A 1 20.66 -26.29 21.75
N SER A 2 21.17 -25.11 21.32
CA SER A 2 20.38 -23.88 21.36
C SER A 2 19.37 -23.95 20.21
N GLU A 3 18.07 -23.79 20.53
CA GLU A 3 17.06 -23.60 19.51
C GLU A 3 17.45 -22.41 18.62
N PRO A 4 17.29 -22.52 17.29
CA PRO A 4 17.51 -21.38 16.43
C PRO A 4 16.53 -20.28 16.86
N VAL A 5 17.06 -19.09 17.15
CA VAL A 5 16.27 -17.88 17.40
C VAL A 5 15.37 -17.70 16.17
N ARG A 6 14.08 -18.00 16.32
CA ARG A 6 13.10 -17.72 15.25
C ARG A 6 13.06 -16.21 15.10
N THR A 7 13.73 -15.72 14.08
CA THR A 7 13.65 -14.30 13.71
C THR A 7 12.21 -13.95 13.37
N ASP A 8 11.76 -12.81 13.87
CA ASP A 8 10.42 -12.28 13.60
C ASP A 8 10.39 -11.65 12.18
N PRO A 9 9.68 -12.23 11.20
CA PRO A 9 9.68 -11.70 9.83
C PRO A 9 9.18 -10.26 9.73
N ALA A 10 8.29 -9.84 10.64
CA ALA A 10 7.83 -8.46 10.69
C ALA A 10 8.94 -7.50 11.11
N GLN A 11 9.73 -7.91 12.11
CA GLN A 11 10.87 -7.13 12.60
C GLN A 11 11.99 -7.05 11.54
N GLU A 12 12.25 -8.14 10.83
CA GLU A 12 13.21 -8.15 9.72
C GLU A 12 12.78 -7.20 8.58
N ALA A 13 11.50 -7.24 8.21
CA ALA A 13 10.96 -6.35 7.19
C ALA A 13 11.05 -4.88 7.63
N LEU A 14 10.76 -4.56 8.88
CA LEU A 14 10.91 -3.20 9.43
C LEU A 14 12.35 -2.74 9.40
N ALA A 15 13.29 -3.58 9.82
CA ALA A 15 14.72 -3.27 9.81
C ALA A 15 15.24 -2.99 8.40
N ALA A 16 14.81 -3.80 7.42
CA ALA A 16 15.15 -3.61 6.01
C ALA A 16 14.61 -2.29 5.45
N LEU A 17 13.35 -1.93 5.76
CA LEU A 17 12.74 -0.66 5.38
C LEU A 17 13.47 0.55 5.98
N ALA A 18 13.84 0.45 7.25
CA ALA A 18 14.54 1.50 7.97
C ALA A 18 16.02 1.63 7.58
N GLY A 19 16.60 0.59 6.95
CA GLY A 19 18.04 0.51 6.66
C GLY A 19 18.92 0.36 7.88
N ARG A 20 18.38 -0.12 9.01
CA ARG A 20 19.11 -0.31 10.28
C ARG A 20 18.45 -1.40 11.13
N SER A 21 19.23 -2.11 11.92
CA SER A 21 18.79 -3.24 12.72
C SER A 21 18.20 -2.87 14.10
N ASP A 22 18.51 -1.68 14.59
CA ASP A 22 18.11 -1.18 15.93
C ASP A 22 16.74 -0.49 15.94
N VAL A 23 15.92 -0.69 14.90
CA VAL A 23 14.58 -0.12 14.80
C VAL A 23 13.57 -0.97 15.54
N ALA A 24 12.63 -0.33 16.22
CA ALA A 24 11.49 -0.98 16.85
C ALA A 24 10.18 -0.44 16.27
N PHE A 25 9.15 -1.26 16.30
CA PHE A 25 7.79 -0.80 16.00
C PHE A 25 7.37 0.29 16.98
N ARG A 26 6.72 1.32 16.45
CA ARG A 26 6.03 2.31 17.29
C ARG A 26 4.72 1.71 17.79
N GLU A 27 4.19 2.28 18.86
CA GLU A 27 2.91 1.88 19.44
C GLU A 27 1.82 1.80 18.36
N GLY A 28 1.07 0.71 18.32
CA GLY A 28 0.01 0.43 17.36
C GLY A 28 0.45 -0.07 15.96
N GLN A 29 1.73 0.06 15.58
CA GLN A 29 2.17 -0.40 14.25
C GLN A 29 2.09 -1.91 14.10
N ARG A 30 2.59 -2.66 15.09
CA ARG A 30 2.56 -4.13 15.08
C ARG A 30 1.13 -4.64 15.08
N GLU A 31 0.28 -4.09 15.93
CA GLU A 31 -1.13 -4.45 16.00
C GLU A 31 -1.87 -4.25 14.68
N ALA A 32 -1.61 -3.11 14.00
CA ALA A 32 -2.17 -2.84 12.68
C ALA A 32 -1.68 -3.84 11.63
N ILE A 33 -0.40 -4.23 11.66
CA ILE A 33 0.16 -5.23 10.74
C ILE A 33 -0.47 -6.60 10.98
N GLU A 34 -0.58 -7.05 12.23
CA GLU A 34 -1.22 -8.32 12.58
C GLU A 34 -2.70 -8.35 12.19
N ALA A 35 -3.41 -7.24 12.34
CA ALA A 35 -4.79 -7.11 11.86
C ALA A 35 -4.88 -7.31 10.33
N LEU A 36 -3.96 -6.73 9.58
CA LEU A 36 -3.92 -6.84 8.12
C LEU A 36 -3.47 -8.22 7.64
N VAL A 37 -2.47 -8.82 8.28
CA VAL A 37 -1.81 -10.03 7.78
C VAL A 37 -2.50 -11.29 8.30
N ASP A 38 -2.65 -11.39 9.62
CA ASP A 38 -3.11 -12.61 10.30
C ASP A 38 -4.64 -12.66 10.36
N ARG A 39 -5.28 -11.58 10.80
CA ARG A 39 -6.73 -11.52 10.95
C ARG A 39 -7.47 -11.11 9.68
N ARG A 40 -6.75 -10.57 8.69
CA ARG A 40 -7.30 -10.08 7.41
C ARG A 40 -8.44 -9.08 7.62
N GLU A 41 -8.26 -8.19 8.56
CA GLU A 41 -9.22 -7.14 8.91
C GLU A 41 -9.02 -5.88 8.07
N ARG A 42 -10.06 -5.07 7.99
CA ARG A 42 -9.97 -3.70 7.47
C ARG A 42 -9.46 -2.79 8.58
N VAL A 43 -8.40 -2.06 8.30
CA VAL A 43 -7.72 -1.22 9.30
C VAL A 43 -7.75 0.24 8.87
N LEU A 44 -8.16 1.12 9.76
CA LEU A 44 -8.02 2.56 9.63
C LEU A 44 -6.93 3.06 10.58
N VAL A 45 -5.83 3.56 10.00
CA VAL A 45 -4.73 4.14 10.78
C VAL A 45 -4.85 5.66 10.78
N VAL A 46 -5.25 6.22 11.91
CA VAL A 46 -5.38 7.68 12.11
C VAL A 46 -4.21 8.14 12.96
N GLN A 47 -3.18 8.72 12.33
CA GLN A 47 -1.94 9.12 12.99
C GLN A 47 -1.34 10.36 12.34
N ARG A 48 -0.58 11.12 13.14
CA ARG A 48 0.15 12.33 12.68
C ARG A 48 1.17 11.96 11.58
N THR A 49 1.55 12.96 10.80
CA THR A 49 2.67 12.88 9.86
C THR A 49 3.94 12.46 10.59
N GLY A 50 4.76 11.62 9.94
CA GLY A 50 6.01 11.11 10.53
C GLY A 50 5.85 9.98 11.56
N TRP A 51 4.63 9.52 11.88
CA TRP A 51 4.43 8.34 12.73
C TRP A 51 4.91 7.04 12.07
N GLY A 52 5.07 7.03 10.76
CA GLY A 52 5.53 5.85 10.03
C GLY A 52 4.37 4.97 9.52
N LYS A 53 3.27 5.59 9.07
CA LYS A 53 2.14 4.89 8.44
C LYS A 53 2.58 3.98 7.30
N SER A 54 3.56 4.42 6.51
CA SER A 54 4.12 3.63 5.40
C SER A 54 4.79 2.33 5.83
N ALA A 55 5.41 2.27 7.00
CA ALA A 55 5.98 1.03 7.52
C ALA A 55 4.91 -0.05 7.72
N VAL A 56 3.70 0.33 8.14
CA VAL A 56 2.61 -0.63 8.35
C VAL A 56 2.28 -1.37 7.06
N TYR A 57 2.02 -0.65 5.98
CA TYR A 57 1.61 -1.30 4.73
C TYR A 57 2.77 -1.96 3.98
N PHE A 58 4.01 -1.47 4.08
CA PHE A 58 5.15 -2.15 3.46
C PHE A 58 5.54 -3.43 4.19
N VAL A 59 5.53 -3.43 5.54
CA VAL A 59 5.74 -4.66 6.31
C VAL A 59 4.62 -5.66 6.04
N ALA A 60 3.36 -5.22 6.07
CA ALA A 60 2.22 -6.07 5.73
C ALA A 60 2.34 -6.64 4.30
N THR A 61 2.74 -5.82 3.31
CA THR A 61 3.03 -6.30 1.95
C THR A 61 4.06 -7.42 1.97
N ARG A 62 5.20 -7.20 2.61
CA ARG A 62 6.26 -8.20 2.67
C ARG A 62 5.79 -9.52 3.27
N LEU A 63 5.07 -9.47 4.38
CA LEU A 63 4.52 -10.67 5.03
C LEU A 63 3.48 -11.36 4.17
N ARG A 64 2.59 -10.61 3.52
CA ARG A 64 1.59 -11.14 2.61
C ARG A 64 2.21 -11.81 1.39
N ARG A 65 3.25 -11.22 0.81
CA ARG A 65 4.03 -11.81 -0.29
C ARG A 65 4.74 -13.10 0.11
N LEU A 66 5.26 -13.18 1.33
CA LEU A 66 5.83 -14.43 1.88
C LEU A 66 4.78 -15.54 2.05
N ALA A 67 3.51 -15.17 2.14
CA ALA A 67 2.36 -16.09 2.20
C ALA A 67 1.65 -16.23 0.83
N ASP A 68 2.36 -16.03 -0.28
CA ASP A 68 1.90 -16.18 -1.66
C ASP A 68 0.67 -15.31 -2.03
N ALA A 69 0.43 -14.23 -1.28
CA ALA A 69 -0.60 -13.27 -1.66
C ALA A 69 -0.15 -12.44 -2.88
N GLY A 70 -1.09 -11.97 -3.65
CA GLY A 70 -0.84 -11.08 -4.78
C GLY A 70 -0.27 -9.71 -4.38
N PRO A 71 -0.02 -8.82 -5.36
CA PRO A 71 0.58 -7.52 -5.12
C PRO A 71 -0.30 -6.62 -4.25
N THR A 72 0.33 -5.68 -3.56
CA THR A 72 -0.36 -4.58 -2.86
C THR A 72 -0.60 -3.43 -3.84
N ILE A 73 -1.83 -2.92 -3.87
CA ILE A 73 -2.18 -1.69 -4.60
C ILE A 73 -2.25 -0.54 -3.59
N ILE A 74 -1.49 0.52 -3.82
CA ILE A 74 -1.50 1.73 -3.00
C ILE A 74 -2.07 2.88 -3.83
N VAL A 75 -3.21 3.42 -3.42
CA VAL A 75 -3.77 4.65 -4.00
C VAL A 75 -3.27 5.83 -3.17
N SER A 76 -2.45 6.69 -3.78
CA SER A 76 -1.87 7.87 -3.12
C SER A 76 -1.93 9.11 -4.01
N PRO A 77 -2.30 10.29 -3.48
CA PRO A 77 -2.49 11.52 -4.26
C PRO A 77 -1.21 12.29 -4.54
N LEU A 78 -0.10 11.92 -3.90
CA LEU A 78 1.13 12.72 -3.89
C LEU A 78 2.27 12.03 -4.65
N LEU A 79 2.44 12.40 -5.92
CA LEU A 79 3.47 11.85 -6.81
C LEU A 79 4.90 11.98 -6.26
N ALA A 80 5.20 13.07 -5.54
CA ALA A 80 6.51 13.28 -4.93
C ALA A 80 6.78 12.25 -3.81
N LEU A 81 5.78 12.00 -2.96
CA LEU A 81 5.89 10.98 -1.90
C LEU A 81 6.00 9.56 -2.47
N MET A 82 5.40 9.30 -3.63
CA MET A 82 5.52 7.98 -4.28
C MET A 82 6.98 7.63 -4.59
N ARG A 83 7.81 8.58 -5.00
CA ARG A 83 9.24 8.31 -5.30
C ARG A 83 10.00 7.87 -4.05
N ASP A 84 9.80 8.56 -2.94
CA ASP A 84 10.46 8.24 -1.67
C ASP A 84 9.97 6.89 -1.13
N GLN A 85 8.67 6.60 -1.28
CA GLN A 85 8.08 5.33 -0.90
C GLN A 85 8.62 4.17 -1.74
N ILE A 86 8.76 4.34 -3.06
CA ILE A 86 9.38 3.34 -3.96
C ILE A 86 10.81 3.10 -3.55
N ALA A 87 11.61 4.15 -3.33
CA ALA A 87 13.01 4.01 -2.92
C ALA A 87 13.14 3.29 -1.57
N ALA A 88 12.24 3.56 -0.62
CA ALA A 88 12.22 2.85 0.66
C ALA A 88 11.85 1.37 0.48
N ALA A 89 10.82 1.07 -0.31
CA ALA A 89 10.40 -0.29 -0.61
C ALA A 89 11.52 -1.10 -1.29
N GLN A 90 12.18 -0.52 -2.28
CA GLN A 90 13.29 -1.15 -3.00
C GLN A 90 14.48 -1.49 -2.08
N ARG A 91 14.83 -0.61 -1.13
CA ARG A 91 15.85 -0.93 -0.12
C ARG A 91 15.48 -2.14 0.74
N ALA A 92 14.20 -2.35 0.96
CA ALA A 92 13.68 -3.51 1.69
C ALA A 92 13.48 -4.77 0.81
N GLY A 93 13.94 -4.75 -0.43
CA GLY A 93 13.77 -5.84 -1.37
C GLY A 93 12.34 -6.03 -1.86
N ILE A 94 11.50 -4.98 -1.78
CA ILE A 94 10.13 -4.95 -2.29
C ILE A 94 10.16 -4.35 -3.70
N ARG A 95 9.67 -5.08 -4.68
CA ARG A 95 9.59 -4.64 -6.08
C ARG A 95 8.41 -3.69 -6.27
N ALA A 96 8.67 -2.40 -6.10
CA ALA A 96 7.65 -1.35 -6.19
C ALA A 96 7.73 -0.62 -7.53
N VAL A 97 6.55 -0.43 -8.17
CA VAL A 97 6.38 0.32 -9.42
C VAL A 97 5.26 1.33 -9.27
N THR A 98 5.20 2.30 -10.19
CA THR A 98 4.15 3.32 -10.21
C THR A 98 3.46 3.40 -11.55
N MET A 99 2.15 3.70 -11.52
CA MET A 99 1.37 4.10 -12.68
C MET A 99 0.73 5.47 -12.43
N ASN A 100 1.23 6.49 -13.11
CA ASN A 100 0.70 7.85 -13.02
C ASN A 100 0.78 8.57 -14.38
N SER A 101 0.34 9.81 -14.47
CA SER A 101 0.34 10.59 -15.72
C SER A 101 1.74 10.95 -16.24
N ALA A 102 2.75 10.88 -15.40
CA ALA A 102 4.13 11.25 -15.79
C ALA A 102 4.89 10.09 -16.44
N ASN A 103 4.44 8.83 -16.28
CA ASN A 103 5.13 7.64 -16.82
C ASN A 103 4.26 6.79 -17.74
N VAL A 104 3.44 7.43 -18.57
CA VAL A 104 2.52 6.74 -19.51
C VAL A 104 3.23 5.76 -20.43
N ALA A 105 4.45 6.08 -20.86
CA ALA A 105 5.24 5.23 -21.74
C ALA A 105 5.59 3.86 -21.12
N ASP A 106 5.68 3.79 -19.79
CA ASP A 106 6.10 2.57 -19.07
C ASP A 106 4.93 1.65 -18.71
N TRP A 107 3.69 2.05 -18.99
CA TRP A 107 2.51 1.33 -18.49
C TRP A 107 2.36 -0.08 -19.02
N GLU A 108 2.73 -0.33 -20.27
CA GLU A 108 2.67 -1.67 -20.86
C GLU A 108 3.71 -2.61 -20.24
N GLU A 109 4.89 -2.08 -19.93
CA GLU A 109 5.92 -2.82 -19.21
C GLU A 109 5.48 -3.15 -17.78
N VAL A 110 4.93 -2.17 -17.06
CA VAL A 110 4.39 -2.37 -15.70
C VAL A 110 3.24 -3.40 -15.72
N ALA A 111 2.32 -3.32 -16.68
CA ALA A 111 1.24 -4.29 -16.81
C ALA A 111 1.77 -5.70 -17.09
N SER A 112 2.79 -5.82 -17.93
CA SER A 112 3.45 -7.09 -18.23
C SER A 112 4.16 -7.66 -17.00
N ALA A 113 4.87 -6.83 -16.22
CA ALA A 113 5.54 -7.23 -14.99
C ALA A 113 4.52 -7.69 -13.91
N LEU A 114 3.39 -6.99 -13.80
CA LEU A 114 2.28 -7.42 -12.93
C LEU A 114 1.71 -8.77 -13.36
N ALA A 115 1.53 -8.99 -14.66
CA ALA A 115 1.04 -10.27 -15.18
C ALA A 115 1.98 -11.44 -14.87
N ARG A 116 3.30 -11.20 -14.86
CA ARG A 116 4.33 -12.18 -14.50
C ARG A 116 4.59 -12.30 -13.00
N ASP A 117 3.83 -11.61 -12.16
CA ASP A 117 4.02 -11.55 -10.70
C ASP A 117 5.40 -11.02 -10.25
N GLU A 118 5.98 -10.14 -11.05
CA GLU A 118 7.28 -9.51 -10.79
C GLU A 118 7.17 -8.21 -9.96
N VAL A 119 5.96 -7.85 -9.53
CA VAL A 119 5.67 -6.63 -8.77
C VAL A 119 5.06 -6.98 -7.43
N ASP A 120 5.58 -6.42 -6.35
CA ASP A 120 5.05 -6.58 -5.00
C ASP A 120 4.15 -5.42 -4.60
N VAL A 121 4.44 -4.21 -5.11
CA VAL A 121 3.66 -2.99 -4.83
C VAL A 121 3.43 -2.21 -6.13
N LEU A 122 2.18 -1.90 -6.39
CA LEU A 122 1.76 -0.94 -7.42
C LEU A 122 1.22 0.32 -6.75
N LEU A 123 1.91 1.45 -6.96
CA LEU A 123 1.41 2.77 -6.56
C LEU A 123 0.64 3.40 -7.72
N VAL A 124 -0.58 3.81 -7.45
CA VAL A 124 -1.51 4.39 -8.44
C VAL A 124 -1.99 5.75 -7.95
N SER A 125 -1.99 6.75 -8.84
CA SER A 125 -2.65 8.01 -8.52
C SER A 125 -4.18 7.88 -8.63
N PRO A 126 -4.97 8.63 -7.84
CA PRO A 126 -6.43 8.58 -7.89
C PRO A 126 -6.98 8.90 -9.28
N GLU A 127 -6.36 9.84 -9.98
CA GLU A 127 -6.75 10.23 -11.34
C GLU A 127 -6.64 9.05 -12.32
N ARG A 128 -5.73 8.12 -12.04
CA ARG A 128 -5.55 6.92 -12.84
C ARG A 128 -6.76 5.99 -12.76
N LEU A 129 -7.42 5.92 -11.62
CA LEU A 129 -8.65 5.15 -11.45
C LEU A 129 -9.80 5.66 -12.33
N ASN A 130 -9.73 6.92 -12.78
CA ASN A 130 -10.69 7.52 -13.72
C ASN A 130 -10.37 7.28 -15.18
N ASN A 131 -9.16 6.79 -15.51
CA ASN A 131 -8.79 6.52 -16.89
C ASN A 131 -9.60 5.34 -17.46
N PRO A 132 -10.38 5.52 -18.54
CA PRO A 132 -11.25 4.47 -19.07
C PRO A 132 -10.49 3.20 -19.48
N ARG A 133 -9.34 3.34 -20.13
CA ARG A 133 -8.51 2.22 -20.56
C ARG A 133 -7.99 1.43 -19.36
N PHE A 134 -7.50 2.10 -18.32
CA PHE A 134 -7.07 1.43 -17.10
C PHE A 134 -8.20 0.64 -16.44
N ARG A 135 -9.40 1.22 -16.39
CA ARG A 135 -10.58 0.59 -15.78
C ARG A 135 -11.06 -0.65 -16.53
N THR A 136 -11.02 -0.62 -17.87
CA THR A 136 -11.54 -1.74 -18.68
C THR A 136 -10.52 -2.83 -18.91
N GLU A 137 -9.23 -2.49 -19.06
CA GLU A 137 -8.20 -3.44 -19.48
C GLU A 137 -7.36 -3.97 -18.31
N GLN A 138 -7.10 -3.15 -17.28
CA GLN A 138 -6.11 -3.51 -16.26
C GLN A 138 -6.73 -3.72 -14.87
N LEU A 139 -7.67 -2.86 -14.49
CA LEU A 139 -8.24 -2.88 -13.15
C LEU A 139 -8.93 -4.19 -12.77
N PRO A 140 -9.71 -4.86 -13.64
CA PRO A 140 -10.37 -6.12 -13.29
C PRO A 140 -9.37 -7.24 -12.97
N ASP A 141 -8.26 -7.31 -13.69
CA ASP A 141 -7.22 -8.31 -13.43
C ASP A 141 -6.45 -7.99 -12.15
N LEU A 142 -6.06 -6.73 -11.98
CA LEU A 142 -5.44 -6.25 -10.74
C LEU A 142 -6.32 -6.50 -9.52
N ALA A 143 -7.62 -6.24 -9.63
CA ALA A 143 -8.58 -6.49 -8.56
C ALA A 143 -8.60 -7.97 -8.16
N ARG A 144 -8.65 -8.90 -9.10
CA ARG A 144 -8.66 -10.34 -8.82
C ARG A 144 -7.38 -10.83 -8.13
N ARG A 145 -6.24 -10.21 -8.42
CA ARG A 145 -4.91 -10.65 -7.97
C ARG A 145 -4.38 -9.88 -6.76
N CYS A 146 -5.00 -8.77 -6.41
CA CYS A 146 -4.54 -7.90 -5.35
C CYS A 146 -4.51 -8.61 -3.98
N GLY A 147 -3.41 -8.55 -3.27
CA GLY A 147 -3.25 -9.11 -1.93
C GLY A 147 -3.64 -8.15 -0.81
N LEU A 148 -3.45 -6.84 -1.04
CA LEU A 148 -3.75 -5.78 -0.09
C LEU A 148 -4.07 -4.49 -0.87
N LEU A 149 -5.13 -3.80 -0.49
CA LEU A 149 -5.42 -2.44 -0.97
C LEU A 149 -5.12 -1.42 0.13
N VAL A 150 -4.34 -0.42 -0.21
CA VAL A 150 -4.01 0.71 0.67
C VAL A 150 -4.58 1.98 0.08
N VAL A 151 -5.32 2.74 0.87
CA VAL A 151 -5.78 4.09 0.54
C VAL A 151 -4.99 5.06 1.40
N ASP A 152 -3.98 5.68 0.80
CA ASP A 152 -3.16 6.67 1.49
C ASP A 152 -3.85 8.04 1.44
N GLU A 153 -3.65 8.86 2.49
CA GLU A 153 -4.32 10.16 2.65
C GLU A 153 -5.85 10.08 2.50
N ALA A 154 -6.46 9.12 3.19
CA ALA A 154 -7.89 8.81 3.08
C ALA A 154 -8.82 10.00 3.43
N HIS A 155 -8.31 11.04 4.12
CA HIS A 155 -9.05 12.27 4.35
C HIS A 155 -9.46 12.98 3.05
N CYS A 156 -8.73 12.75 1.95
CA CYS A 156 -9.09 13.26 0.62
C CYS A 156 -10.40 12.67 0.05
N VAL A 157 -10.94 11.61 0.67
CA VAL A 157 -12.25 11.03 0.31
C VAL A 157 -13.42 11.89 0.79
N SER A 158 -13.20 12.69 1.86
CA SER A 158 -14.26 13.47 2.50
C SER A 158 -14.60 14.74 1.72
N ASP A 159 -15.88 14.97 1.45
CA ASP A 159 -16.41 16.20 0.82
C ASP A 159 -16.26 17.46 1.69
N TRP A 160 -15.79 17.33 2.93
CA TRP A 160 -15.76 18.38 3.95
C TRP A 160 -14.35 18.94 4.21
N GLY A 161 -13.32 18.46 3.49
CA GLY A 161 -11.94 18.88 3.67
C GLY A 161 -11.44 19.87 2.60
N HIS A 162 -10.46 20.72 2.94
CA HIS A 162 -9.79 21.61 1.99
C HIS A 162 -9.07 20.87 0.83
N ASP A 163 -8.79 19.58 1.01
CA ASP A 163 -8.05 18.73 0.06
C ASP A 163 -8.94 17.68 -0.64
N PHE A 164 -10.26 17.94 -0.70
CA PHE A 164 -11.19 17.06 -1.39
C PHE A 164 -10.78 16.79 -2.84
N ARG A 165 -10.63 15.49 -3.17
CA ARG A 165 -10.32 15.03 -4.53
C ARG A 165 -11.45 14.14 -5.06
N PRO A 166 -12.22 14.60 -6.07
CA PRO A 166 -13.33 13.84 -6.65
C PRO A 166 -12.94 12.43 -7.12
N ASP A 167 -11.67 12.26 -7.51
CA ASP A 167 -11.13 10.99 -7.99
C ASP A 167 -11.13 9.89 -6.91
N TYR A 168 -11.07 10.25 -5.62
CA TYR A 168 -11.17 9.28 -4.52
C TYR A 168 -12.54 8.63 -4.39
N ARG A 169 -13.61 9.23 -4.90
CA ARG A 169 -14.95 8.60 -4.93
C ARG A 169 -14.93 7.28 -5.71
N ARG A 170 -14.04 7.16 -6.70
CA ARG A 170 -13.88 5.95 -7.51
C ARG A 170 -13.27 4.78 -6.76
N ILE A 171 -12.64 5.02 -5.61
CA ILE A 171 -12.17 3.94 -4.72
C ILE A 171 -13.35 3.09 -4.26
N LYS A 172 -14.54 3.68 -4.09
CA LYS A 172 -15.76 2.93 -3.77
C LYS A 172 -16.11 1.90 -4.85
N ASP A 173 -15.99 2.30 -6.12
CA ASP A 173 -16.24 1.41 -7.26
C ASP A 173 -15.19 0.29 -7.27
N LEU A 174 -13.91 0.63 -7.08
CA LEU A 174 -12.83 -0.33 -6.93
C LEU A 174 -13.10 -1.31 -5.78
N LEU A 175 -13.55 -0.84 -4.63
CA LEU A 175 -13.86 -1.67 -3.47
C LEU A 175 -15.03 -2.63 -3.73
N ALA A 176 -15.99 -2.25 -4.59
CA ALA A 176 -17.12 -3.10 -4.95
C ALA A 176 -16.72 -4.26 -5.87
N ASP A 177 -15.71 -4.04 -6.71
CA ASP A 177 -15.18 -5.03 -7.65
C ASP A 177 -14.15 -5.98 -7.03
N LEU A 178 -13.67 -5.66 -5.82
CA LEU A 178 -12.68 -6.47 -5.10
C LEU A 178 -13.37 -7.66 -4.40
N PRO A 179 -12.73 -8.85 -4.36
CA PRO A 179 -13.24 -9.96 -3.57
C PRO A 179 -13.43 -9.60 -2.09
N PRO A 180 -14.39 -10.20 -1.37
CA PRO A 180 -14.70 -9.85 0.02
C PRO A 180 -13.56 -10.10 1.04
N VAL A 181 -12.45 -10.69 0.59
CA VAL A 181 -11.27 -11.05 1.40
C VAL A 181 -10.22 -9.91 1.47
N PHE A 182 -10.55 -8.71 0.99
CA PHE A 182 -9.59 -7.61 0.90
C PHE A 182 -9.40 -6.87 2.21
N ASN A 183 -8.14 -6.70 2.54
CA ASN A 183 -7.69 -5.82 3.60
C ASN A 183 -7.51 -4.42 3.01
N VAL A 184 -8.28 -3.47 3.49
CA VAL A 184 -8.12 -2.05 3.16
C VAL A 184 -7.52 -1.37 4.37
N THR A 185 -6.38 -0.72 4.20
CA THR A 185 -5.90 0.23 5.17
C THR A 185 -6.05 1.63 4.60
N ALA A 186 -6.65 2.51 5.37
CA ALA A 186 -6.71 3.91 5.06
C ALA A 186 -5.79 4.66 6.03
N THR A 187 -4.99 5.57 5.51
CA THR A 187 -4.15 6.44 6.33
C THR A 187 -4.66 7.87 6.24
N THR A 188 -4.72 8.56 7.35
CA THR A 188 -5.10 9.96 7.41
C THR A 188 -4.28 10.68 8.46
N GLU A 189 -4.17 11.99 8.33
CA GLU A 189 -3.56 12.83 9.34
C GLU A 189 -4.60 13.21 10.40
N THR A 190 -4.18 13.21 11.66
CA THR A 190 -4.97 13.90 12.70
C THR A 190 -4.84 15.39 12.46
N ALA A 191 -5.96 16.07 12.22
CA ALA A 191 -5.98 17.52 12.33
C ALA A 191 -5.40 17.88 13.70
N ASN A 192 -4.33 18.66 13.72
CA ASN A 192 -3.76 19.18 14.97
C ASN A 192 -4.88 19.86 15.73
N GLY A 193 -5.26 19.25 16.85
CA GLY A 193 -6.20 19.86 17.76
C GLY A 193 -5.63 21.22 18.21
N ARG A 194 -6.40 22.26 17.95
CA ARG A 194 -6.35 23.48 18.75
C ARG A 194 -7.29 23.30 19.92
#